data_332588c32fb740bec280afa0bd432436
#
_entry.id   332588c32fb740bec280afa0bd432436
#
_cell.length_a   1.000
_cell.length_b   1.000
_cell.length_c   1.000
_cell.angle_alpha   90.00
_cell.angle_beta   90.00
_cell.angle_gamma   90.00
#
_symmetry.space_group_name_H-M   'P 1'
#
loop_
_entity.id
_entity.type
_entity.pdbx_description
1 polymer ?
#
loop_
_entity_poly.entity_id
_entity_poly.type
_entity_poly.pdbx_seq_one_letter_code
_entity_poly.pdbx_strand_id
1 'polypeptide(L)'
;MSTDAPKYNDLNNRYPGDFRSGEIILYGYNGTQFDISGLTAVVNVYQNLDSPFLSGNILFFDTMGIQTSLPIIGNEHLEFKFRNPIDAAGDEELNATNHRFKVYEKRSVKTTQNVQAIALYFTSIESVRNERVRVSKSLEGSFAEMVEKLIKSDKELLNSKKDLFIDSTLGNYKYTFPNVRPIDGVKAMADLA
;
A
#
# COMPACT_ATOMS: atom_id res chain seq x y z
N MET A 1 22.31 -37.99 10.45
CA MET A 1 22.68 -37.05 9.38
C MET A 1 21.49 -36.13 9.15
N SER A 2 21.56 -34.95 9.71
CA SER A 2 20.52 -33.92 9.55
C SER A 2 20.72 -33.29 8.16
N THR A 3 19.77 -33.51 7.28
CA THR A 3 19.70 -32.83 6.00
C THR A 3 19.00 -31.47 6.25
N ASP A 4 19.73 -30.54 6.83
CA ASP A 4 19.31 -29.15 6.78
C ASP A 4 19.38 -28.69 5.33
N ALA A 5 18.21 -28.60 4.68
CA ALA A 5 18.09 -27.88 3.43
C ALA A 5 18.65 -26.47 3.63
N PRO A 6 19.45 -25.94 2.72
CA PRO A 6 20.01 -24.60 2.86
C PRO A 6 18.87 -23.62 3.11
N LYS A 7 18.85 -23.02 4.29
CA LYS A 7 17.93 -21.95 4.58
C LYS A 7 18.17 -20.88 3.52
N TYR A 8 17.12 -20.48 2.84
CA TYR A 8 17.12 -19.45 1.79
C TYR A 8 17.75 -18.11 2.22
N ASN A 9 18.21 -18.06 3.47
CA ASN A 9 18.84 -16.89 4.10
C ASN A 9 20.30 -16.61 3.71
N ASP A 10 20.97 -17.54 3.00
CA ASP A 10 22.41 -17.42 2.73
C ASP A 10 22.74 -16.88 1.33
N LEU A 11 21.74 -16.55 0.53
CA LEU A 11 21.99 -15.83 -0.72
C LEU A 11 22.31 -14.38 -0.38
N ASN A 12 23.58 -14.07 -0.27
CA ASN A 12 24.10 -12.71 -0.23
C ASN A 12 23.63 -11.97 -1.48
N ASN A 13 22.55 -11.24 -1.39
CA ASN A 13 22.14 -10.32 -2.42
C ASN A 13 23.19 -9.20 -2.48
N ARG A 14 23.93 -9.15 -3.57
CA ARG A 14 25.12 -8.28 -3.71
C ARG A 14 24.86 -7.03 -4.55
N TYR A 15 23.65 -6.89 -5.09
CA TYR A 15 23.35 -5.83 -6.04
C TYR A 15 22.31 -4.85 -5.49
N PRO A 16 22.52 -3.53 -5.71
CA PRO A 16 21.47 -2.57 -5.47
C PRO A 16 20.23 -2.92 -6.32
N GLY A 17 19.07 -3.03 -5.69
CA GLY A 17 17.82 -3.42 -6.34
C GLY A 17 17.42 -4.89 -6.15
N ASP A 18 18.26 -5.71 -5.57
CA ASP A 18 17.84 -7.04 -5.15
C ASP A 18 16.80 -6.89 -4.01
N PHE A 19 15.71 -7.61 -4.11
CA PHE A 19 14.70 -7.66 -3.05
C PHE A 19 14.26 -9.10 -2.82
N ARG A 20 13.81 -9.39 -1.62
CA ARG A 20 13.15 -10.66 -1.30
C ARG A 20 11.67 -10.41 -1.16
N SER A 21 10.89 -11.06 -2.00
CA SER A 21 9.46 -11.12 -1.81
C SER A 21 9.13 -12.20 -0.78
N GLY A 22 8.37 -11.82 0.23
CA GLY A 22 7.70 -12.77 1.10
C GLY A 22 6.38 -13.25 0.47
N GLU A 23 5.44 -13.56 1.33
CA GLU A 23 4.08 -13.95 0.94
C GLU A 23 3.35 -12.82 0.22
N ILE A 24 2.69 -13.15 -0.89
CA ILE A 24 1.82 -12.22 -1.63
C ILE A 24 0.42 -12.81 -1.65
N ILE A 25 -0.49 -12.19 -0.91
CA ILE A 25 -1.84 -12.70 -0.74
C ILE A 25 -2.83 -11.75 -1.41
N LEU A 26 -3.64 -12.31 -2.29
CA LEU A 26 -4.77 -11.63 -2.92
C LEU A 26 -6.05 -11.98 -2.14
N TYR A 27 -6.68 -10.97 -1.57
CA TYR A 27 -7.97 -11.09 -0.88
C TYR A 27 -9.10 -10.71 -1.81
N GLY A 28 -10.02 -11.62 -2.01
CA GLY A 28 -11.26 -11.37 -2.73
C GLY A 28 -12.26 -10.54 -1.93
N TYR A 29 -13.25 -10.01 -2.63
CA TYR A 29 -14.35 -9.26 -2.02
C TYR A 29 -15.17 -10.07 -1.00
N ASN A 30 -15.18 -11.39 -1.15
CA ASN A 30 -15.88 -12.35 -0.28
C ASN A 30 -15.03 -12.86 0.89
N GLY A 31 -13.81 -12.35 1.06
CA GLY A 31 -12.85 -12.79 2.07
C GLY A 31 -12.02 -14.03 1.68
N THR A 32 -12.20 -14.57 0.48
CA THR A 32 -11.34 -15.66 -0.04
C THR A 32 -9.91 -15.15 -0.19
N GLN A 33 -8.94 -15.98 0.17
CA GLN A 33 -7.53 -15.66 0.12
C GLN A 33 -6.84 -16.58 -0.89
N PHE A 34 -5.98 -15.99 -1.73
CA PHE A 34 -5.14 -16.71 -2.66
C PHE A 34 -3.69 -16.28 -2.46
N ASP A 35 -2.83 -17.25 -2.21
CA ASP A 35 -1.39 -17.04 -2.26
C ASP A 35 -0.95 -17.06 -3.72
N ILE A 36 -0.52 -15.92 -4.22
CA ILE A 36 -0.05 -15.74 -5.59
C ILE A 36 1.48 -15.59 -5.66
N SER A 37 2.20 -15.82 -4.56
CA SER A 37 3.66 -15.64 -4.49
C SER A 37 4.38 -16.46 -5.58
N GLY A 38 4.05 -17.74 -5.69
CA GLY A 38 4.65 -18.64 -6.68
C GLY A 38 4.21 -18.40 -8.13
N LEU A 39 3.15 -17.62 -8.33
CA LEU A 39 2.61 -17.29 -9.66
C LEU A 39 3.10 -15.92 -10.15
N THR A 40 3.68 -15.12 -9.26
CA THR A 40 4.06 -13.74 -9.53
C THR A 40 5.36 -13.68 -10.31
N ALA A 41 5.34 -12.98 -11.43
CA ALA A 41 6.50 -12.72 -12.27
C ALA A 41 7.17 -11.39 -11.99
N VAL A 42 6.38 -10.34 -11.71
CA VAL A 42 6.89 -8.98 -11.52
C VAL A 42 6.06 -8.27 -10.45
N VAL A 43 6.73 -7.55 -9.57
CA VAL A 43 6.13 -6.61 -8.63
C VAL A 43 6.84 -5.27 -8.80
N ASN A 44 6.08 -4.23 -9.07
CA ASN A 44 6.59 -2.86 -9.09
C ASN A 44 5.85 -2.05 -8.03
N VAL A 45 6.59 -1.37 -7.16
CA VAL A 45 6.07 -0.44 -6.17
C VAL A 45 6.64 0.94 -6.46
N TYR A 46 5.76 1.92 -6.57
CA TYR A 46 6.12 3.30 -6.86
C TYR A 46 5.92 4.16 -5.61
N GLN A 47 6.99 4.81 -5.23
CA GLN A 47 7.01 5.82 -4.19
C GLN A 47 7.47 7.15 -4.79
N ASN A 48 6.74 8.22 -4.49
CA ASN A 48 7.04 9.56 -4.97
C ASN A 48 6.99 10.52 -3.78
N LEU A 49 7.91 11.47 -3.73
CA LEU A 49 7.95 12.53 -2.70
C LEU A 49 6.73 13.46 -2.76
N ASP A 50 6.18 13.67 -3.96
CA ASP A 50 5.00 14.54 -4.15
C ASP A 50 3.68 13.88 -3.77
N SER A 51 3.69 12.54 -3.61
CA SER A 51 2.50 11.75 -3.28
C SER A 51 2.71 10.97 -1.98
N PRO A 52 1.86 11.15 -0.98
CA PRO A 52 1.94 10.38 0.27
C PRO A 52 1.43 8.95 0.11
N PHE A 53 1.06 8.56 -1.10
CA PHE A 53 0.47 7.26 -1.38
C PHE A 53 1.41 6.38 -2.18
N LEU A 54 1.54 5.13 -1.75
CA LEU A 54 2.19 4.10 -2.53
C LEU A 54 1.23 3.59 -3.60
N SER A 55 1.76 3.33 -4.78
CA SER A 55 1.04 2.67 -5.87
C SER A 55 1.94 1.63 -6.53
N GLY A 56 1.38 0.79 -7.37
CA GLY A 56 2.18 -0.20 -8.05
C GLY A 56 1.37 -1.09 -8.97
N ASN A 57 2.06 -2.07 -9.52
CA ASN A 57 1.44 -3.15 -10.25
C ASN A 57 2.12 -4.49 -9.95
N ILE A 58 1.36 -5.55 -10.09
CA ILE A 58 1.83 -6.92 -9.98
C ILE A 58 1.38 -7.68 -11.23
N LEU A 59 2.30 -8.43 -11.81
CA LEU A 59 2.04 -9.34 -12.91
C LEU A 59 2.20 -10.78 -12.44
N PHE A 60 1.17 -11.58 -12.60
CA PHE A 60 1.22 -13.01 -12.30
C PHE A 60 0.56 -13.85 -13.40
N PHE A 61 0.93 -15.12 -13.43
CA PHE A 61 0.37 -16.08 -14.38
C PHE A 61 -0.70 -16.92 -13.70
N ASP A 62 -1.94 -16.79 -14.17
CA ASP A 62 -3.06 -17.58 -13.65
C ASP A 62 -3.06 -19.01 -14.20
N THR A 63 -2.30 -19.87 -13.54
CA THR A 63 -2.25 -21.31 -13.83
C THR A 63 -3.28 -22.11 -13.02
N MET A 64 -3.87 -21.48 -12.00
CA MET A 64 -4.81 -22.13 -11.06
C MET A 64 -6.27 -21.78 -11.35
N GLY A 65 -6.55 -20.95 -12.36
CA GLY A 65 -7.91 -20.49 -12.65
C GLY A 65 -8.48 -19.55 -11.59
N ILE A 66 -7.63 -18.75 -10.97
CA ILE A 66 -8.01 -17.79 -9.92
C ILE A 66 -9.10 -16.85 -10.44
N GLN A 67 -8.98 -16.43 -11.70
CA GLN A 67 -9.98 -15.53 -12.31
C GLN A 67 -11.38 -16.15 -12.40
N THR A 68 -11.46 -17.47 -12.53
CA THR A 68 -12.73 -18.20 -12.54
C THR A 68 -13.31 -18.35 -11.13
N SER A 69 -12.44 -18.62 -10.16
CA SER A 69 -12.81 -18.83 -8.75
C SER A 69 -13.05 -17.52 -8.01
N LEU A 70 -12.32 -16.47 -8.39
CA LEU A 70 -12.40 -15.13 -7.84
C LEU A 70 -12.57 -14.11 -8.97
N PRO A 71 -13.80 -13.70 -9.29
CA PRO A 71 -13.98 -12.60 -10.22
C PRO A 71 -13.39 -11.32 -9.64
N ILE A 72 -12.31 -10.85 -10.26
CA ILE A 72 -11.61 -9.63 -9.84
C ILE A 72 -12.41 -8.44 -10.38
N ILE A 73 -13.08 -7.73 -9.51
CA ILE A 73 -14.02 -6.64 -9.83
C ILE A 73 -13.55 -5.26 -9.37
N GLY A 74 -12.34 -5.15 -8.78
CA GLY A 74 -11.77 -3.90 -8.27
C GLY A 74 -12.10 -3.63 -6.81
N ASN A 75 -12.54 -4.65 -6.07
CA ASN A 75 -12.77 -4.55 -4.63
C ASN A 75 -11.82 -5.42 -3.82
N GLU A 76 -10.86 -6.00 -4.48
CA GLU A 76 -9.83 -6.86 -3.92
C GLU A 76 -8.78 -6.05 -3.18
N HIS A 77 -8.09 -6.75 -2.28
CA HIS A 77 -6.96 -6.20 -1.55
C HIS A 77 -5.74 -7.09 -1.79
N LEU A 78 -4.57 -6.46 -1.87
CA LEU A 78 -3.29 -7.13 -1.90
C LEU A 78 -2.58 -6.89 -0.57
N GLU A 79 -2.06 -7.96 -0.01
CA GLU A 79 -1.08 -7.90 1.08
C GLU A 79 0.19 -8.58 0.60
N PHE A 80 1.31 -7.91 0.77
CA PHE A 80 2.61 -8.52 0.50
C PHE A 80 3.67 -7.94 1.42
N LYS A 81 4.67 -8.79 1.65
CA LYS A 81 5.86 -8.45 2.40
C LYS A 81 7.03 -8.43 1.45
N PHE A 82 7.84 -7.41 1.50
CA PHE A 82 9.11 -7.40 0.80
C PHE A 82 10.21 -6.80 1.70
N ARG A 83 11.42 -7.27 1.51
CA ARG A 83 12.56 -6.85 2.28
C ARG A 83 13.67 -6.42 1.34
N ASN A 84 14.31 -5.31 1.67
CA ASN A 84 15.57 -4.94 1.04
C ASN A 84 16.70 -5.71 1.76
N PRO A 85 17.45 -6.55 1.05
CA PRO A 85 18.52 -7.35 1.67
C PRO A 85 19.72 -6.51 2.13
N ILE A 86 19.85 -5.27 1.68
CA ILE A 86 20.94 -4.37 2.06
C ILE A 86 20.74 -3.85 3.49
N ASP A 87 19.52 -3.76 3.97
CA ASP A 87 19.21 -3.33 5.33
C ASP A 87 19.35 -4.47 6.37
N ALA A 88 20.39 -5.27 6.24
CA ALA A 88 20.68 -6.38 7.16
C ALA A 88 20.92 -5.94 8.61
N ALA A 89 21.00 -4.65 8.88
CA ALA A 89 21.20 -4.08 10.22
C ALA A 89 19.91 -3.62 10.91
N GLY A 90 18.77 -3.60 10.21
CA GLY A 90 17.47 -3.24 10.76
C GLY A 90 16.39 -4.17 10.24
N ASP A 91 15.63 -4.75 11.17
CA ASP A 91 14.49 -5.66 10.87
C ASP A 91 13.26 -4.93 10.32
N GLU A 92 13.42 -3.83 9.60
CA GLU A 92 12.29 -3.17 8.94
C GLU A 92 11.87 -3.93 7.69
N GLU A 93 11.11 -4.96 7.92
CA GLU A 93 10.32 -5.63 6.90
C GLU A 93 9.15 -4.71 6.53
N LEU A 94 9.03 -4.29 5.28
CA LEU A 94 7.84 -3.61 4.82
C LEU A 94 6.66 -4.59 4.93
N ASN A 95 6.02 -4.56 6.09
CA ASN A 95 4.96 -5.48 6.43
C ASN A 95 3.64 -4.99 5.82
N ALA A 96 3.16 -5.70 4.83
CA ALA A 96 1.90 -5.38 4.16
C ALA A 96 0.66 -5.49 5.09
N THR A 97 0.77 -6.12 6.26
CA THR A 97 -0.32 -6.12 7.25
C THR A 97 -0.68 -4.71 7.72
N ASN A 98 0.29 -3.82 7.76
CA ASN A 98 0.07 -2.41 8.04
C ASN A 98 -0.20 -1.58 6.77
N HIS A 99 0.04 -2.14 5.61
CA HIS A 99 -0.03 -1.48 4.31
C HIS A 99 -0.84 -2.31 3.31
N ARG A 100 -2.12 -2.51 3.61
CA ARG A 100 -3.04 -3.11 2.65
C ARG A 100 -3.19 -2.22 1.45
N PHE A 101 -3.01 -2.81 0.28
CA PHE A 101 -3.21 -2.16 -0.99
C PHE A 101 -4.58 -2.51 -1.56
N LYS A 102 -5.23 -1.53 -2.14
CA LYS A 102 -6.48 -1.70 -2.86
C LYS A 102 -6.19 -1.90 -4.35
N VAL A 103 -6.71 -2.97 -4.93
CA VAL A 103 -6.70 -3.15 -6.38
C VAL A 103 -7.74 -2.23 -6.99
N TYR A 104 -7.36 -1.48 -8.02
CA TYR A 104 -8.26 -0.57 -8.71
C TYR A 104 -8.41 -0.86 -10.21
N GLU A 105 -7.48 -1.61 -10.79
CA GLU A 105 -7.52 -1.97 -12.20
C GLU A 105 -6.94 -3.37 -12.41
N LYS A 106 -7.57 -4.12 -13.31
CA LYS A 106 -7.10 -5.40 -13.80
C LYS A 106 -6.93 -5.35 -15.31
N ARG A 107 -5.79 -5.81 -15.79
CA ARG A 107 -5.55 -6.08 -17.22
C ARG A 107 -5.20 -7.55 -17.40
N SER A 108 -5.85 -8.20 -18.35
CA SER A 108 -5.59 -9.60 -18.68
C SER A 108 -5.04 -9.67 -20.09
N VAL A 109 -3.95 -10.42 -20.25
CA VAL A 109 -3.35 -10.71 -21.55
C VAL A 109 -3.35 -12.22 -21.72
N LYS A 110 -3.97 -12.71 -22.79
CA LYS A 110 -3.90 -14.12 -23.13
C LYS A 110 -2.50 -14.43 -23.66
N THR A 111 -1.81 -15.32 -22.99
CA THR A 111 -0.58 -15.92 -23.51
C THR A 111 -0.89 -17.19 -24.29
N THR A 112 0.04 -17.61 -25.16
CA THR A 112 -0.05 -18.88 -25.88
C THR A 112 -0.13 -20.04 -24.87
N GLN A 113 -0.94 -21.06 -25.12
CA GLN A 113 -1.07 -22.28 -24.30
C GLN A 113 -2.00 -22.21 -23.08
N ASN A 114 -3.13 -21.51 -23.16
CA ASN A 114 -4.15 -21.48 -22.09
C ASN A 114 -3.74 -20.86 -20.74
N VAL A 115 -2.58 -20.23 -20.66
CA VAL A 115 -2.19 -19.46 -19.48
C VAL A 115 -2.55 -17.99 -19.69
N GLN A 116 -3.18 -17.38 -18.72
CA GLN A 116 -3.47 -15.94 -18.73
C GLN A 116 -2.45 -15.22 -17.86
N ALA A 117 -1.84 -14.18 -18.40
CA ALA A 117 -1.11 -13.20 -17.60
C ALA A 117 -2.08 -12.13 -17.11
N ILE A 118 -2.08 -11.88 -15.82
CA ILE A 118 -2.94 -10.90 -15.16
C ILE A 118 -2.06 -9.84 -14.53
N ALA A 119 -2.28 -8.60 -14.93
CA ALA A 119 -1.69 -7.44 -14.28
C ALA A 119 -2.75 -6.78 -13.38
N LEU A 120 -2.45 -6.66 -12.10
CA LEU A 120 -3.24 -5.90 -11.15
C LEU A 120 -2.52 -4.62 -10.80
N TYR A 121 -3.25 -3.52 -10.88
CA TYR A 121 -2.78 -2.21 -10.43
C TYR A 121 -3.36 -1.93 -9.06
N PHE A 122 -2.53 -1.48 -8.15
CA PHE A 122 -2.91 -1.26 -6.77
C PHE A 122 -2.42 0.08 -6.24
N THR A 123 -3.07 0.55 -5.18
CA THR A 123 -2.70 1.77 -4.45
C THR A 123 -3.00 1.60 -2.96
N SER A 124 -2.40 2.46 -2.13
CA SER A 124 -2.72 2.49 -0.70
C SER A 124 -4.21 2.75 -0.48
N ILE A 125 -4.77 2.18 0.58
CA ILE A 125 -6.18 2.38 0.95
C ILE A 125 -6.47 3.86 1.20
N GLU A 126 -5.52 4.58 1.77
CA GLU A 126 -5.62 6.00 2.03
C GLU A 126 -5.82 6.83 0.75
N SER A 127 -5.22 6.40 -0.38
CA SER A 127 -5.43 7.05 -1.68
C SER A 127 -6.90 7.00 -2.10
N VAL A 128 -7.51 5.83 -2.00
CA VAL A 128 -8.92 5.64 -2.34
C VAL A 128 -9.83 6.45 -1.41
N ARG A 129 -9.50 6.49 -0.13
CA ARG A 129 -10.25 7.30 0.85
C ARG A 129 -10.13 8.78 0.57
N ASN A 130 -8.91 9.26 0.27
CA ASN A 130 -8.67 10.66 -0.05
C ASN A 130 -9.51 11.15 -1.24
N GLU A 131 -9.74 10.29 -2.24
CA GLU A 131 -10.59 10.64 -3.38
C GLU A 131 -12.09 10.71 -3.03
N ARG A 132 -12.54 9.92 -2.06
CA ARG A 132 -13.96 9.81 -1.68
C ARG A 132 -14.39 10.78 -0.60
N VAL A 133 -13.47 11.18 0.27
CA VAL A 133 -13.75 12.02 1.45
C VAL A 133 -13.53 13.48 1.14
N ARG A 134 -14.37 14.33 1.71
CA ARG A 134 -14.22 15.79 1.69
C ARG A 134 -14.33 16.33 3.09
N VAL A 135 -13.44 17.25 3.42
CA VAL A 135 -13.39 17.94 4.71
C VAL A 135 -14.09 19.27 4.59
N SER A 136 -15.22 19.42 5.30
CA SER A 136 -16.01 20.66 5.38
C SER A 136 -16.26 20.99 6.84
N LYS A 137 -15.20 21.17 7.61
CA LYS A 137 -15.30 21.49 9.04
C LYS A 137 -14.21 22.45 9.49
N SER A 138 -14.46 23.14 10.59
CA SER A 138 -13.46 23.95 11.27
C SER A 138 -12.71 23.10 12.27
N LEU A 139 -11.39 23.17 12.26
CA LEU A 139 -10.52 22.59 13.28
C LEU A 139 -9.82 23.71 14.04
N GLU A 140 -9.51 23.43 15.28
CA GLU A 140 -8.80 24.32 16.18
C GLU A 140 -7.66 23.56 16.86
N GLY A 141 -6.51 24.22 17.01
CA GLY A 141 -5.28 23.66 17.56
C GLY A 141 -4.05 24.17 16.84
N SER A 142 -2.91 23.57 17.11
CA SER A 142 -1.69 23.76 16.30
C SER A 142 -1.85 23.13 14.92
N PHE A 143 -1.03 23.52 13.95
CA PHE A 143 -1.07 22.90 12.61
C PHE A 143 -0.78 21.41 12.70
N ALA A 144 0.17 20.99 13.53
CA ALA A 144 0.49 19.57 13.75
C ALA A 144 -0.74 18.78 14.24
N GLU A 145 -1.47 19.30 15.23
CA GLU A 145 -2.69 18.67 15.75
C GLU A 145 -3.81 18.59 14.70
N MET A 146 -3.95 19.62 13.87
CA MET A 146 -4.94 19.61 12.79
C MET A 146 -4.59 18.56 11.73
N VAL A 147 -3.31 18.43 11.36
CA VAL A 147 -2.82 17.40 10.43
C VAL A 147 -3.05 16.01 11.02
N GLU A 148 -2.75 15.78 12.29
CA GLU A 148 -3.01 14.52 12.94
C GLU A 148 -4.49 14.15 12.91
N LYS A 149 -5.37 15.10 13.19
CA LYS A 149 -6.83 14.92 13.11
C LYS A 149 -7.27 14.54 11.69
N LEU A 150 -6.71 15.17 10.66
CA LEU A 150 -7.04 14.85 9.26
C LEU A 150 -6.62 13.43 8.86
N ILE A 151 -5.49 12.95 9.36
CA ILE A 151 -4.89 11.67 8.97
C ILE A 151 -5.39 10.51 9.85
N LYS A 152 -5.44 10.69 11.16
CA LYS A 152 -5.66 9.60 12.13
C LYS A 152 -7.06 9.47 12.68
N SER A 153 -7.75 10.60 12.94
CA SER A 153 -8.74 10.62 14.00
C SER A 153 -10.12 10.10 13.64
N ASP A 154 -10.54 10.01 12.40
CA ASP A 154 -11.94 9.68 12.13
C ASP A 154 -12.14 8.66 11.04
N LYS A 155 -13.08 7.73 11.29
CA LYS A 155 -13.61 6.83 10.25
C LYS A 155 -14.17 7.61 9.05
N GLU A 156 -14.54 8.87 9.27
CA GLU A 156 -15.06 9.78 8.25
C GLU A 156 -13.95 10.48 7.46
N LEU A 157 -12.71 10.50 7.95
CA LEU A 157 -11.55 11.10 7.29
C LEU A 157 -10.62 10.03 6.71
N LEU A 158 -9.33 10.30 6.69
CA LEU A 158 -8.37 9.37 6.08
C LEU A 158 -8.24 8.06 6.86
N ASN A 159 -8.34 8.12 8.21
CA ASN A 159 -8.24 6.98 9.14
C ASN A 159 -7.07 6.06 8.81
N SER A 160 -5.91 6.65 8.60
CA SER A 160 -4.69 5.91 8.30
C SER A 160 -4.20 5.14 9.52
N LYS A 161 -3.75 3.91 9.30
CA LYS A 161 -3.15 3.06 10.33
C LYS A 161 -1.61 3.17 10.36
N LYS A 162 -1.03 3.90 9.42
CA LYS A 162 0.41 4.11 9.33
C LYS A 162 0.90 4.99 10.47
N ASP A 163 2.15 4.80 10.88
CA ASP A 163 2.78 5.69 11.84
C ASP A 163 2.93 7.09 11.25
N LEU A 164 2.83 8.08 12.10
CA LEU A 164 2.86 9.48 11.73
C LEU A 164 3.93 10.19 12.55
N PHE A 165 4.91 10.74 11.87
CA PHE A 165 5.97 11.54 12.46
C PHE A 165 5.73 12.98 12.06
N ILE A 166 5.38 13.82 13.02
CA ILE A 166 5.12 15.25 12.83
C ILE A 166 5.88 16.02 13.90
N ASP A 167 6.62 17.04 13.48
CA ASP A 167 7.21 18.00 14.38
C ASP A 167 6.14 18.92 14.97
N SER A 168 6.31 19.30 16.23
CA SER A 168 5.37 20.21 16.90
C SER A 168 5.44 21.60 16.28
N THR A 169 4.28 22.19 15.99
CA THR A 169 4.16 23.58 15.53
C THR A 169 3.70 24.49 16.64
N LEU A 170 4.18 25.72 16.64
CA LEU A 170 3.82 26.74 17.63
C LEU A 170 2.47 27.40 17.28
N GLY A 171 1.81 27.92 18.30
CA GLY A 171 0.57 28.68 18.15
C GLY A 171 -0.69 27.80 18.20
N ASN A 172 -1.83 28.49 18.33
CA ASN A 172 -3.15 27.88 18.30
C ASN A 172 -3.99 28.65 17.29
N TYR A 173 -4.48 27.97 16.30
CA TYR A 173 -5.16 28.54 15.15
C TYR A 173 -6.53 27.90 14.99
N LYS A 174 -7.43 28.62 14.36
CA LYS A 174 -8.72 28.09 13.92
C LYS A 174 -8.78 28.16 12.40
N TYR A 175 -8.89 27.00 11.75
CA TYR A 175 -8.92 26.91 10.29
C TYR A 175 -10.17 26.17 9.82
N THR A 176 -10.84 26.72 8.81
CA THR A 176 -12.03 26.11 8.21
C THR A 176 -11.68 25.53 6.86
N PHE A 177 -11.85 24.23 6.72
CA PHE A 177 -11.59 23.49 5.48
C PHE A 177 -12.79 23.62 4.54
N PRO A 178 -12.63 24.22 3.36
CA PRO A 178 -13.72 24.49 2.42
C PRO A 178 -13.93 23.33 1.44
N ASN A 179 -14.47 22.19 1.92
CA ASN A 179 -14.77 21.02 1.09
C ASN A 179 -13.57 20.47 0.30
N VAL A 180 -12.42 20.36 0.97
CA VAL A 180 -11.16 19.87 0.38
C VAL A 180 -10.94 18.39 0.65
N ARG A 181 -10.07 17.73 -0.13
CA ARG A 181 -9.60 16.38 0.21
C ARG A 181 -8.71 16.43 1.45
N PRO A 182 -8.67 15.38 2.27
CA PRO A 182 -7.84 15.38 3.49
C PRO A 182 -6.37 15.74 3.24
N ILE A 183 -5.74 15.18 2.20
CA ILE A 183 -4.34 15.47 1.89
C ILE A 183 -4.14 16.89 1.34
N ASP A 184 -5.08 17.44 0.61
CA ASP A 184 -5.01 18.85 0.19
C ASP A 184 -5.10 19.78 1.44
N GLY A 185 -5.91 19.38 2.42
CA GLY A 185 -5.94 20.03 3.73
C GLY A 185 -4.60 19.93 4.46
N VAL A 186 -3.95 18.79 4.46
CA VAL A 186 -2.61 18.60 5.05
C VAL A 186 -1.59 19.50 4.36
N LYS A 187 -1.58 19.55 3.02
CA LYS A 187 -0.68 20.44 2.27
C LYS A 187 -0.90 21.90 2.62
N ALA A 188 -2.17 22.34 2.70
CA ALA A 188 -2.50 23.71 3.10
C ALA A 188 -2.00 24.03 4.52
N MET A 189 -2.05 23.07 5.45
CA MET A 189 -1.50 23.25 6.79
C MET A 189 0.02 23.33 6.80
N ALA A 190 0.69 22.52 5.98
CA ALA A 190 2.15 22.53 5.83
C ALA A 190 2.65 23.86 5.20
N ASP A 191 1.89 24.42 4.26
CA ASP A 191 2.22 25.71 3.64
C ASP A 191 2.06 26.91 4.60
N LEU A 192 1.27 26.74 5.67
CA LEU A 192 0.98 27.79 6.67
C LEU A 192 1.84 27.66 7.94
N ALA A 193 2.49 26.50 8.14
CA ALA A 193 3.31 26.19 9.31
C ALA A 193 4.71 26.80 9.20
#